data_b723da8bccd65491848b2bb9a06f4d95
#
_entry.id   b723da8bccd65491848b2bb9a06f4d95
#
_cell.length_a   1.000
_cell.length_b   1.000
_cell.length_c   1.000
_cell.angle_alpha   90.00
_cell.angle_beta   90.00
_cell.angle_gamma   90.00
#
_symmetry.space_group_name_H-M   'P 1'
#
loop_
_entity.id
_entity.type
_entity.pdbx_description
1 polymer ?
#
loop_
_entity_poly.entity_id
_entity_poly.type
_entity_poly.pdbx_seq_one_letter_code
_entity_poly.pdbx_strand_id
1 'polypeptide(L)'
;MPTINTDFNDKTIEYEQLLTDFKNLLKDNALKFTIQREVILQTLYKSDEHLTPESLHHLLQNNFPDLKIGIATVYRTLTLLEDSQMVTSLSFGAQG
;
A
#
# COMPACT_ATOMS: atom_id res chain seq x y z
N MET A 1 -11.87 12.58 6.05
CA MET A 1 -10.79 11.79 6.62
C MET A 1 -9.91 11.23 5.52
N PRO A 2 -8.62 11.44 5.59
CA PRO A 2 -7.74 10.92 4.53
C PRO A 2 -7.72 9.39 4.59
N THR A 3 -8.21 8.78 3.56
CA THR A 3 -8.29 7.33 3.50
C THR A 3 -7.82 6.85 2.14
N ILE A 4 -7.49 5.59 2.08
CA ILE A 4 -7.10 4.92 0.87
C ILE A 4 -8.21 3.95 0.51
N ASN A 5 -8.68 4.03 -0.72
CA ASN A 5 -9.64 3.07 -1.22
C ASN A 5 -8.87 1.81 -1.58
N THR A 6 -9.13 0.74 -0.87
CA THR A 6 -8.41 -0.51 -1.04
C THR A 6 -8.96 -1.39 -2.15
N ASP A 7 -9.87 -0.87 -2.95
CA ASP A 7 -10.43 -1.64 -4.05
C ASP A 7 -9.45 -1.85 -5.20
N PHE A 8 -8.34 -1.12 -5.23
CA PHE A 8 -7.36 -1.20 -6.32
C PHE A 8 -8.02 -1.00 -7.69
N ASN A 9 -9.05 -0.14 -7.71
CA ASN A 9 -9.81 0.19 -8.92
C ASN A 9 -10.68 -0.94 -9.45
N ASP A 10 -10.39 -2.18 -9.08
CA ASP A 10 -11.14 -3.33 -9.56
C ASP A 10 -10.98 -4.47 -8.58
N LYS A 11 -12.03 -4.79 -7.85
CA LYS A 11 -11.97 -5.85 -6.86
C LYS A 11 -11.82 -7.24 -7.44
N THR A 12 -11.96 -7.37 -8.76
CA THR A 12 -11.78 -8.66 -9.39
C THR A 12 -10.32 -8.97 -9.72
N ILE A 13 -9.43 -8.02 -9.50
CA ILE A 13 -8.02 -8.25 -9.80
C ILE A 13 -7.44 -9.27 -8.84
N GLU A 14 -6.70 -10.22 -9.36
CA GLU A 14 -6.10 -11.25 -8.52
C GLU A 14 -4.84 -10.72 -7.87
N TYR A 15 -4.57 -11.19 -6.66
CA TYR A 15 -3.42 -10.73 -5.91
C TYR A 15 -2.10 -11.00 -6.66
N GLU A 16 -2.00 -12.14 -7.33
CA GLU A 16 -0.77 -12.47 -8.06
C GLU A 16 -0.49 -11.48 -9.18
N GLN A 17 -1.54 -11.06 -9.88
CA GLN A 17 -1.39 -10.07 -10.92
C GLN A 17 -0.98 -8.71 -10.30
N LEU A 18 -1.63 -8.35 -9.22
CA LEU A 18 -1.33 -7.13 -8.51
C LEU A 18 0.13 -7.13 -8.03
N LEU A 19 0.57 -8.26 -7.50
CA LEU A 19 1.93 -8.39 -7.02
C LEU A 19 2.95 -8.24 -8.15
N THR A 20 2.65 -8.84 -9.30
CA THR A 20 3.50 -8.71 -10.48
C THR A 20 3.59 -7.24 -10.92
N ASP A 21 2.47 -6.56 -10.96
CA ASP A 21 2.42 -5.15 -11.34
C ASP A 21 3.20 -4.30 -10.34
N PHE A 22 3.11 -4.65 -9.07
CA PHE A 22 3.83 -3.93 -8.03
C PHE A 22 5.35 -4.11 -8.17
N LYS A 23 5.79 -5.35 -8.44
CA LYS A 23 7.20 -5.62 -8.66
C LYS A 23 7.75 -4.83 -9.85
N ASN A 24 6.97 -4.75 -10.92
CA ASN A 24 7.35 -3.98 -12.10
C ASN A 24 7.42 -2.49 -11.78
N LEU A 25 6.49 -2.01 -10.99
CA LEU A 25 6.46 -0.62 -10.57
C LEU A 25 7.70 -0.26 -9.78
N LEU A 26 8.08 -1.12 -8.85
CA LEU A 26 9.29 -0.92 -8.06
C LEU A 26 10.52 -0.88 -8.95
N LYS A 27 10.60 -1.82 -9.87
CA LYS A 27 11.73 -1.90 -10.81
C LYS A 27 11.83 -0.65 -11.65
N ASP A 28 10.69 -0.16 -12.14
CA ASP A 28 10.66 1.05 -12.98
C ASP A 28 11.11 2.28 -12.21
N ASN A 29 10.99 2.25 -10.91
CA ASN A 29 11.41 3.34 -10.04
C ASN A 29 12.75 3.09 -9.36
N ALA A 30 13.48 2.08 -9.82
CA ALA A 30 14.80 1.71 -9.29
C ALA A 30 14.75 1.38 -7.80
N LEU A 31 13.64 0.78 -7.36
CA LEU A 31 13.44 0.39 -5.97
C LEU A 31 13.44 -1.12 -5.86
N LYS A 32 13.87 -1.60 -4.71
CA LYS A 32 13.92 -3.04 -4.46
C LYS A 32 12.57 -3.53 -3.97
N PHE A 33 12.23 -4.74 -4.38
CA PHE A 33 11.11 -5.44 -3.79
C PHE A 33 11.56 -5.99 -2.43
N THR A 34 10.88 -5.58 -1.37
CA THR A 34 11.22 -6.01 -0.02
C THR A 34 9.99 -6.60 0.64
N ILE A 35 10.25 -7.41 1.67
CA ILE A 35 9.13 -7.99 2.42
C ILE A 35 8.28 -6.88 3.07
N GLN A 36 8.90 -5.79 3.48
CA GLN A 36 8.15 -4.68 4.08
C GLN A 36 7.18 -4.10 3.07
N ARG A 37 7.62 -3.88 1.84
CA ARG A 37 6.74 -3.36 0.80
C ARG A 37 5.66 -4.36 0.43
N GLU A 38 6.01 -5.63 0.41
CA GLU A 38 5.04 -6.67 0.11
C GLU A 38 3.92 -6.73 1.14
N VAL A 39 4.26 -6.70 2.43
CA VAL A 39 3.20 -6.79 3.45
C VAL A 39 2.35 -5.53 3.48
N ILE A 40 2.87 -4.38 3.08
CA ILE A 40 2.06 -3.19 2.93
C ILE A 40 1.00 -3.44 1.86
N LEU A 41 1.42 -3.93 0.70
CA LEU A 41 0.50 -4.24 -0.39
C LEU A 41 -0.53 -5.28 0.02
N GLN A 42 -0.07 -6.36 0.67
CA GLN A 42 -0.94 -7.42 1.15
C GLN A 42 -2.00 -6.90 2.10
N THR A 43 -1.59 -6.09 3.05
CA THR A 43 -2.50 -5.56 4.06
C THR A 43 -3.57 -4.69 3.41
N LEU A 44 -3.16 -3.86 2.47
CA LEU A 44 -4.11 -3.04 1.72
C LEU A 44 -5.08 -3.90 0.92
N TYR A 45 -4.56 -4.92 0.24
CA TYR A 45 -5.38 -5.76 -0.62
C TYR A 45 -6.43 -6.53 0.18
N LYS A 46 -6.06 -6.99 1.37
CA LYS A 46 -6.95 -7.79 2.20
C LYS A 46 -7.92 -6.97 3.03
N SER A 47 -7.70 -5.67 3.13
CA SER A 47 -8.54 -4.82 3.95
C SER A 47 -9.85 -4.52 3.25
N ASP A 48 -10.94 -4.67 3.97
CA ASP A 48 -12.27 -4.28 3.50
C ASP A 48 -12.60 -2.87 3.93
N GLU A 49 -11.71 -2.23 4.65
CA GLU A 49 -11.95 -0.89 5.18
C GLU A 49 -11.04 0.11 4.50
N HIS A 50 -11.49 1.34 4.49
CA HIS A 50 -10.62 2.42 4.06
C HIS A 50 -9.63 2.71 5.18
N LEU A 51 -8.35 2.79 4.84
CA LEU A 51 -7.30 2.99 5.82
C LEU A 51 -6.64 4.35 5.62
N THR A 52 -6.23 4.96 6.73
CA THR A 52 -5.31 6.08 6.66
C THR A 52 -3.90 5.52 6.71
N PRO A 53 -2.89 6.29 6.32
CA PRO A 53 -1.52 5.84 6.47
C PRO A 53 -1.18 5.45 7.90
N GLU A 54 -1.70 6.19 8.87
CA GLU A 54 -1.45 5.91 10.28
C GLU A 54 -2.13 4.63 10.73
N SER A 55 -3.38 4.39 10.30
CA SER A 55 -4.08 3.15 10.63
C SER A 55 -3.38 1.96 10.01
N LEU A 56 -2.93 2.11 8.77
CA LEU A 56 -2.19 1.06 8.09
C LEU A 56 -0.90 0.74 8.84
N HIS A 57 -0.17 1.78 9.22
CA HIS A 57 1.06 1.60 9.99
C HIS A 57 0.79 0.85 11.29
N HIS A 58 -0.29 1.22 11.97
CA HIS A 58 -0.68 0.58 13.23
C HIS A 58 -0.99 -0.91 13.01
N LEU A 59 -1.72 -1.24 11.95
CA LEU A 59 -2.01 -2.63 11.62
C LEU A 59 -0.73 -3.40 11.34
N LEU A 60 0.20 -2.79 10.62
CA LEU A 60 1.45 -3.44 10.29
C LEU A 60 2.28 -3.70 11.55
N GLN A 61 2.28 -2.78 12.48
CA GLN A 61 2.98 -2.97 13.75
C GLN A 61 2.38 -4.08 14.57
N ASN A 62 1.05 -4.19 14.55
CA ASN A 62 0.37 -5.22 15.31
C ASN A 62 0.52 -6.61 14.70
N ASN A 63 0.49 -6.69 13.38
CA ASN A 63 0.50 -7.98 12.69
C ASN A 63 1.90 -8.45 12.32
N PHE A 64 2.82 -7.52 12.14
CA PHE A 64 4.18 -7.84 11.70
C PHE A 64 5.21 -7.06 12.52
N PRO A 65 5.18 -7.21 13.87
CA PRO A 65 6.06 -6.41 14.73
C PRO A 65 7.54 -6.63 14.44
N ASP A 66 7.90 -7.83 14.02
CA ASP A 66 9.30 -8.16 13.78
C ASP A 66 9.88 -7.45 12.56
N LEU A 67 9.02 -7.01 11.65
CA LEU A 67 9.49 -6.33 10.46
C LEU A 67 9.87 -4.88 10.70
N LYS A 68 9.41 -4.30 11.80
CA LYS A 68 9.77 -2.94 12.20
C LYS A 68 9.55 -1.93 11.07
N ILE A 69 8.38 -2.01 10.44
CA ILE A 69 8.06 -1.14 9.32
C ILE A 69 7.79 0.27 9.86
N GLY A 70 8.59 1.22 9.42
CA GLY A 70 8.41 2.61 9.84
C GLY A 70 7.34 3.33 9.05
N ILE A 71 6.83 4.41 9.64
CA ILE A 71 5.80 5.20 8.99
C ILE A 71 6.29 5.79 7.67
N ALA A 72 7.56 6.14 7.58
CA ALA A 72 8.12 6.68 6.34
C ALA A 72 8.04 5.68 5.20
N THR A 73 8.28 4.40 5.49
CA THR A 73 8.18 3.35 4.48
C THR A 73 6.73 3.20 4.01
N VAL A 74 5.79 3.30 4.94
CA VAL A 74 4.37 3.27 4.61
C VAL A 74 4.01 4.41 3.66
N TYR A 75 4.40 5.63 4.00
CA TYR A 75 4.09 6.78 3.17
C TYR A 75 4.70 6.68 1.77
N ARG A 76 5.96 6.28 1.70
CA ARG A 76 6.64 6.14 0.40
C ARG A 76 5.97 5.10 -0.47
N THR A 77 5.60 3.97 0.13
CA THR A 77 4.94 2.89 -0.61
C THR A 77 3.56 3.33 -1.09
N LEU A 78 2.81 4.00 -0.24
CA LEU A 78 1.48 4.49 -0.61
C LEU A 78 1.56 5.52 -1.72
N THR A 79 2.52 6.44 -1.64
CA THR A 79 2.70 7.44 -2.67
C THR A 79 3.01 6.80 -4.02
N LEU A 80 3.85 5.78 -4.00
CA LEU A 80 4.21 5.05 -5.21
C LEU A 80 2.99 4.37 -5.82
N LEU A 81 2.18 3.71 -5.01
CA LEU A 81 0.96 3.04 -5.47
C LEU A 81 -0.05 4.04 -6.00
N GLU A 82 -0.15 5.18 -5.35
CA GLU A 82 -1.09 6.22 -5.74
C GLU A 82 -0.67 6.85 -7.07
N ASP A 83 0.62 7.14 -7.23
CA ASP A 83 1.14 7.74 -8.45
C ASP A 83 0.97 6.82 -9.66
N SER A 84 1.01 5.52 -9.43
CA SER A 84 0.83 4.53 -10.49
C SER A 84 -0.64 4.19 -10.71
N GLN A 85 -1.52 4.74 -9.90
CA GLN A 85 -2.96 4.46 -9.94
C GLN A 85 -3.31 3.02 -9.62
N MET A 86 -2.43 2.31 -8.95
CA MET A 86 -2.73 0.95 -8.50
C MET A 86 -3.74 0.96 -7.37
N VAL A 87 -3.75 2.01 -6.57
CA VAL A 87 -4.72 2.17 -5.50
C VAL A 87 -5.29 3.57 -5.58
N THR A 88 -6.60 3.68 -5.37
CA THR A 88 -7.26 4.97 -5.39
C THR A 88 -7.15 5.61 -4.01
N SER A 89 -6.65 6.84 -3.99
CA SER A 89 -6.60 7.58 -2.75
C SER A 89 -7.74 8.59 -2.76
N LEU A 90 -8.63 8.45 -1.83
CA LEU A 90 -9.77 9.35 -1.73
C LEU A 90 -9.36 10.71 -1.23
N SER A 91 -8.45 10.75 -0.31
CA SER A 91 -8.02 12.02 0.24
C SER A 91 -6.61 11.97 0.78
N PHE A 92 -5.88 10.91 0.49
CA PHE A 92 -4.51 10.78 0.92
C PHE A 92 -3.68 11.88 0.28
N GLY A 93 -3.10 12.71 1.05
CA GLY A 93 -2.34 13.81 0.51
C GLY A 93 -3.19 14.96 0.00
N ALA A 94 -4.42 14.70 -0.40
CA ALA A 94 -5.29 15.79 -0.86
C ALA A 94 -6.05 16.38 0.27
N GLN A 95 -6.18 15.66 1.29
CA GLN A 95 -6.90 16.10 2.41
C GLN A 95 -6.13 17.07 3.22
N GLY A 96 -5.40 17.59 2.71
CA GLY A 96 -4.76 18.53 3.57
C GLY A 96 -5.68 18.90 4.65
#